data_a63318f95872457e278e504ae3e6f9c8
#
_entry.id   a63318f95872457e278e504ae3e6f9c8
#
_cell.length_a   1.000
_cell.length_b   1.000
_cell.length_c   1.000
_cell.angle_alpha   90.00
_cell.angle_beta   90.00
_cell.angle_gamma   90.00
#
_symmetry.space_group_name_H-M   'P 1'
#
loop_
_entity.id
_entity.type
_entity.pdbx_description
1 polymer ?
#
loop_
_entity_poly.entity_id
_entity_poly.type
_entity_poly.pdbx_seq_one_letter_code
_entity_poly.pdbx_strand_id
1 'polypeptide(L)'
;MAWKSEKFRLESENYTKNKCLSCHAPHQVDSGIKPALRVEFKEDGVSCVACHFKEETKAMHGPHKVWSPPHPSRQDLNYAKAFFCAGCHQDTYKEWHLTKVQKSCQDCHMPSLGEKRIVQKFPFEYFHTKKPRHDHSFPTGKAKPGDIIVELERSSSLRLKVVNVGIPHNLPTADQGDPKLYIIIDALLPTGESSRVVRVLSYQAKNALVYKH
;
A
#
# COMPACT_ATOMS: atom_id res chain seq x y z
N MET A 1 2.64 14.92 4.22
CA MET A 1 3.74 14.05 4.67
C MET A 1 3.35 13.43 6.00
N ALA A 2 3.30 12.11 6.04
CA ALA A 2 2.78 11.36 7.22
C ALA A 2 3.45 11.81 8.53
N TRP A 3 4.74 11.97 8.56
CA TRP A 3 5.50 12.29 9.77
C TRP A 3 5.35 13.74 10.28
N LYS A 4 4.71 14.64 9.54
CA LYS A 4 4.28 15.95 10.02
C LYS A 4 2.92 15.89 10.73
N SER A 5 2.20 14.77 10.63
CA SER A 5 0.92 14.61 11.31
C SER A 5 1.12 14.39 12.80
N GLU A 6 0.24 14.95 13.61
CA GLU A 6 0.24 14.76 15.06
C GLU A 6 0.12 13.27 15.42
N LYS A 7 -0.72 12.54 14.69
CA LYS A 7 -0.90 11.10 14.86
C LYS A 7 0.42 10.34 14.70
N PHE A 8 1.20 10.63 13.65
CA PHE A 8 2.49 9.99 13.44
C PHE A 8 3.48 10.34 14.54
N ARG A 9 3.49 11.58 15.04
CA ARG A 9 4.37 11.98 16.13
C ARG A 9 4.06 11.20 17.40
N LEU A 10 2.78 11.13 17.79
CA LEU A 10 2.33 10.41 18.98
C LEU A 10 2.62 8.91 18.89
N GLU A 11 2.38 8.31 17.75
CA GLU A 11 2.68 6.89 17.52
C GLU A 11 4.19 6.62 17.46
N SER A 12 5.00 7.55 16.93
CA SER A 12 6.46 7.40 16.82
C SER A 12 7.23 7.71 18.09
N GLU A 13 6.63 8.38 19.08
CA GLU A 13 7.24 8.61 20.40
C GLU A 13 7.48 7.31 21.17
N ASN A 14 6.65 6.30 20.93
CA ASN A 14 6.76 4.96 21.54
C ASN A 14 7.69 4.02 20.77
N TYR A 15 8.16 4.41 19.58
CA TYR A 15 9.09 3.65 18.75
C TYR A 15 10.38 4.44 18.55
N THR A 16 11.52 3.74 18.53
CA THR A 16 12.77 4.39 18.16
C THR A 16 12.60 5.05 16.78
N LYS A 17 12.59 6.40 16.75
CA LYS A 17 12.29 7.24 15.57
C LYS A 17 12.95 6.75 14.27
N ASN A 18 14.16 6.16 14.38
CA ASN A 18 14.91 5.64 13.24
C ASN A 18 14.27 4.42 12.55
N LYS A 19 13.45 3.62 13.26
CA LYS A 19 12.78 2.46 12.65
C LYS A 19 11.65 2.86 11.69
N CYS A 20 10.92 3.92 12.00
CA CYS A 20 9.84 4.42 11.14
C CYS A 20 10.40 5.22 9.97
N LEU A 21 11.44 6.03 10.22
CA LEU A 21 11.95 6.99 9.24
C LEU A 21 12.63 6.33 8.04
N SER A 22 13.23 5.15 8.18
CA SER A 22 13.85 4.45 7.04
C SER A 22 12.85 4.15 5.92
N CYS A 23 11.58 3.86 6.26
CA CYS A 23 10.52 3.65 5.28
C CYS A 23 9.78 4.95 4.92
N HIS A 24 9.68 5.93 5.86
CA HIS A 24 8.95 7.18 5.63
C HIS A 24 9.81 8.31 5.05
N ALA A 25 11.12 8.19 5.07
CA ALA A 25 12.07 9.08 4.41
C ALA A 25 13.26 8.26 3.87
N PRO A 26 13.03 7.33 2.93
CA PRO A 26 14.06 6.44 2.43
C PRO A 26 15.10 7.18 1.60
N HIS A 27 16.36 6.74 1.69
CA HIS A 27 17.43 7.22 0.83
C HIS A 27 17.25 6.67 -0.58
N GLN A 28 17.21 5.35 -0.70
CA GLN A 28 16.98 4.63 -1.96
C GLN A 28 16.16 3.38 -1.66
N VAL A 29 15.15 3.14 -2.49
CA VAL A 29 14.30 1.94 -2.38
C VAL A 29 14.76 0.89 -3.38
N ASP A 30 15.14 -0.28 -2.88
CA ASP A 30 15.49 -1.45 -3.67
C ASP A 30 14.57 -2.62 -3.35
N SER A 31 14.39 -3.50 -4.34
CA SER A 31 13.47 -4.63 -4.24
C SER A 31 13.82 -5.54 -3.05
N GLY A 32 12.90 -5.67 -2.10
CA GLY A 32 13.03 -6.55 -0.95
C GLY A 32 14.06 -6.12 0.11
N ILE A 33 14.74 -4.99 -0.08
CA ILE A 33 15.76 -4.50 0.86
C ILE A 33 15.19 -3.34 1.66
N LYS A 34 15.27 -3.42 2.99
CA LYS A 34 14.85 -2.32 3.85
C LYS A 34 15.72 -1.08 3.58
N PRO A 35 15.13 0.04 3.20
CA PRO A 35 15.91 1.23 2.84
C PRO A 35 16.62 1.85 4.04
N ALA A 36 17.75 2.51 3.77
CA ALA A 36 18.39 3.39 4.71
C ALA A 36 17.61 4.71 4.85
N LEU A 37 17.75 5.37 6.00
CA LEU A 37 17.19 6.69 6.22
C LEU A 37 17.98 7.76 5.44
N ARG A 38 17.26 8.63 4.73
CA ARG A 38 17.81 9.86 4.15
C ARG A 38 17.73 11.01 5.14
N VAL A 39 18.82 11.24 5.86
CA VAL A 39 18.85 12.21 6.97
C VAL A 39 18.65 13.65 6.50
N GLU A 40 19.34 14.02 5.42
CA GLU A 40 19.43 15.40 4.91
C GLU A 40 18.09 15.92 4.36
N PHE A 41 17.30 15.05 3.74
CA PHE A 41 16.03 15.38 3.12
C PHE A 41 14.84 14.62 3.71
N LYS A 42 14.91 14.35 5.00
CA LYS A 42 13.84 13.61 5.70
C LYS A 42 12.46 14.26 5.57
N GLU A 43 12.43 15.60 5.37
CA GLU A 43 11.19 16.37 5.17
C GLU A 43 10.46 16.02 3.86
N ASP A 44 11.16 15.49 2.86
CA ASP A 44 10.56 15.13 1.57
C ASP A 44 9.68 13.89 1.65
N GLY A 45 9.86 13.07 2.70
CA GLY A 45 9.16 11.80 2.83
C GLY A 45 9.58 10.80 1.75
N VAL A 46 8.64 9.99 1.29
CA VAL A 46 8.84 9.08 0.14
C VAL A 46 8.68 9.90 -1.14
N SER A 47 9.81 10.35 -1.69
CA SER A 47 9.84 11.16 -2.90
C SER A 47 10.04 10.32 -4.16
N CYS A 48 9.80 10.91 -5.34
CA CYS A 48 10.06 10.25 -6.63
C CYS A 48 11.50 9.73 -6.72
N VAL A 49 12.45 10.54 -6.24
CA VAL A 49 13.89 10.23 -6.29
C VAL A 49 14.22 9.00 -5.46
N ALA A 50 13.60 8.86 -4.29
CA ALA A 50 13.85 7.73 -3.40
C ALA A 50 13.56 6.38 -4.07
N CYS A 51 12.52 6.31 -4.91
CA CYS A 51 12.18 5.10 -5.63
C CYS A 51 12.91 5.01 -6.98
N HIS A 52 12.98 6.12 -7.73
CA HIS A 52 13.38 6.09 -9.13
C HIS A 52 14.85 6.40 -9.39
N PHE A 53 15.55 7.13 -8.53
CA PHE A 53 16.96 7.41 -8.73
C PHE A 53 17.83 6.33 -8.08
N LYS A 54 18.86 5.86 -8.81
CA LYS A 54 19.83 4.88 -8.31
C LYS A 54 21.22 5.47 -8.32
N GLU A 55 21.83 5.54 -7.14
CA GLU A 55 23.15 6.12 -6.93
C GLU A 55 24.23 5.42 -7.75
N GLU A 56 24.16 4.08 -7.85
CA GLU A 56 25.15 3.24 -8.52
C GLU A 56 25.22 3.53 -10.03
N THR A 57 24.10 3.91 -10.63
CA THR A 57 24.02 4.15 -12.07
C THR A 57 23.90 5.63 -12.42
N LYS A 58 23.70 6.50 -11.42
CA LYS A 58 23.39 7.92 -11.60
C LYS A 58 22.24 8.16 -12.59
N ALA A 59 21.24 7.27 -12.59
CA ALA A 59 20.16 7.25 -13.57
C ALA A 59 18.79 7.08 -12.88
N MET A 60 17.75 7.54 -13.58
CA MET A 60 16.37 7.26 -13.22
C MET A 60 15.97 5.87 -13.73
N HIS A 61 15.39 5.05 -12.86
CA HIS A 61 14.93 3.71 -13.17
C HIS A 61 13.40 3.62 -13.17
N GLY A 62 12.86 2.72 -13.97
CA GLY A 62 11.42 2.46 -14.04
C GLY A 62 11.08 1.32 -15.00
N PRO A 63 9.81 0.88 -15.06
CA PRO A 63 9.44 -0.31 -15.82
C PRO A 63 9.51 -0.11 -17.35
N HIS A 64 9.62 1.12 -17.82
CA HIS A 64 9.59 1.43 -19.25
C HIS A 64 10.95 1.91 -19.76
N LYS A 65 11.29 1.48 -20.98
CA LYS A 65 12.40 2.08 -21.72
C LYS A 65 11.98 3.47 -22.20
N VAL A 66 12.69 4.48 -21.74
CA VAL A 66 12.42 5.88 -22.10
C VAL A 66 13.72 6.57 -22.51
N TRP A 67 13.57 7.55 -23.41
CA TRP A 67 14.64 8.47 -23.75
C TRP A 67 14.40 9.78 -23.00
N SER A 68 15.38 10.23 -22.23
CA SER A 68 15.27 11.42 -21.41
C SER A 68 16.63 12.13 -21.34
N PRO A 69 16.89 13.11 -22.24
CA PRO A 69 18.18 13.80 -22.30
C PRO A 69 18.55 14.55 -20.99
N PRO A 70 17.60 15.12 -20.23
CA PRO A 70 17.94 15.86 -19.02
C PRO A 70 18.54 14.98 -17.92
N HIS A 71 18.25 13.68 -17.93
CA HIS A 71 18.78 12.69 -16.98
C HIS A 71 18.83 11.31 -17.62
N PRO A 72 19.88 10.52 -17.38
CA PRO A 72 19.93 9.15 -17.84
C PRO A 72 18.75 8.34 -17.30
N SER A 73 18.18 7.47 -18.15
CA SER A 73 17.06 6.61 -17.76
C SER A 73 17.34 5.17 -18.14
N ARG A 74 17.00 4.25 -17.26
CA ARG A 74 17.18 2.80 -17.43
C ARG A 74 15.88 2.06 -17.17
N GLN A 75 15.61 1.04 -18.00
CA GLN A 75 14.50 0.13 -17.75
C GLN A 75 14.89 -0.86 -16.65
N ASP A 76 13.98 -1.03 -15.69
CA ASP A 76 14.06 -2.04 -14.65
C ASP A 76 12.66 -2.63 -14.38
N LEU A 77 12.46 -3.87 -14.81
CA LEU A 77 11.18 -4.56 -14.73
C LEU A 77 10.79 -4.94 -13.29
N ASN A 78 11.69 -4.81 -12.32
CA ASN A 78 11.37 -5.06 -10.92
C ASN A 78 10.36 -4.05 -10.36
N TYR A 79 10.25 -2.85 -10.94
CA TYR A 79 9.25 -1.86 -10.56
C TYR A 79 7.80 -2.33 -10.78
N ALA A 80 7.57 -3.30 -11.66
CA ALA A 80 6.25 -3.88 -11.89
C ALA A 80 5.96 -5.11 -11.01
N LYS A 81 6.89 -5.53 -10.17
CA LYS A 81 6.75 -6.71 -9.32
C LYS A 81 6.40 -6.32 -7.88
N ALA A 82 5.52 -7.07 -7.24
CA ALA A 82 5.17 -6.89 -5.82
C ALA A 82 6.40 -6.87 -4.90
N PHE A 83 7.45 -7.60 -5.23
CA PHE A 83 8.71 -7.65 -4.46
C PHE A 83 9.39 -6.29 -4.34
N PHE A 84 9.12 -5.33 -5.23
CA PHE A 84 9.62 -3.95 -5.11
C PHE A 84 9.09 -3.27 -3.83
N CYS A 85 7.87 -3.60 -3.40
CA CYS A 85 7.25 -3.04 -2.20
C CYS A 85 7.78 -3.68 -0.90
N ALA A 86 8.36 -4.88 -1.00
CA ALA A 86 8.76 -5.69 0.15
C ALA A 86 9.86 -5.06 1.02
N GLY A 87 10.61 -4.09 0.51
CA GLY A 87 11.62 -3.37 1.30
C GLY A 87 11.03 -2.62 2.50
N CYS A 88 9.84 -2.03 2.32
CA CYS A 88 9.11 -1.31 3.37
C CYS A 88 7.95 -2.15 3.93
N HIS A 89 7.31 -2.98 3.11
CA HIS A 89 6.10 -3.75 3.44
C HIS A 89 6.38 -5.26 3.50
N GLN A 90 7.34 -5.67 4.35
CA GLN A 90 7.81 -7.06 4.42
C GLN A 90 6.73 -8.04 4.88
N ASP A 91 6.00 -7.72 5.94
CA ASP A 91 5.01 -8.62 6.51
C ASP A 91 3.76 -8.69 5.62
N THR A 92 3.29 -7.55 5.12
CA THR A 92 2.20 -7.51 4.13
C THR A 92 2.59 -8.24 2.84
N TYR A 93 3.85 -8.13 2.38
CA TYR A 93 4.34 -8.90 1.24
C TYR A 93 4.32 -10.41 1.49
N LYS A 94 4.71 -10.88 2.68
CA LYS A 94 4.63 -12.31 3.06
C LYS A 94 3.19 -12.81 3.04
N GLU A 95 2.26 -12.04 3.61
CA GLU A 95 0.84 -12.36 3.58
C GLU A 95 0.33 -12.51 2.14
N TRP A 96 0.62 -11.52 1.28
CA TRP A 96 0.27 -11.56 -0.14
C TRP A 96 0.89 -12.76 -0.86
N HIS A 97 2.16 -13.02 -0.65
CA HIS A 97 2.89 -14.11 -1.30
C HIS A 97 2.29 -15.49 -1.01
N LEU A 98 1.79 -15.69 0.21
CA LEU A 98 1.13 -16.93 0.62
C LEU A 98 -0.20 -17.16 -0.10
N THR A 99 -0.86 -16.11 -0.59
CA THR A 99 -2.15 -16.23 -1.30
C THR A 99 -2.01 -16.80 -2.71
N LYS A 100 -0.82 -16.77 -3.29
CA LYS A 100 -0.53 -17.18 -4.68
C LYS A 100 -1.34 -16.40 -5.75
N VAL A 101 -1.93 -15.27 -5.38
CA VAL A 101 -2.67 -14.41 -6.29
C VAL A 101 -1.70 -13.76 -7.28
N GLN A 102 -2.05 -13.76 -8.57
CA GLN A 102 -1.18 -13.25 -9.65
C GLN A 102 -1.12 -11.72 -9.74
N LYS A 103 -2.09 -11.01 -9.13
CA LYS A 103 -2.09 -9.55 -9.12
C LYS A 103 -1.00 -9.02 -8.20
N SER A 104 -0.19 -8.11 -8.71
CA SER A 104 0.84 -7.42 -7.92
C SER A 104 0.24 -6.38 -6.97
N CYS A 105 1.03 -5.88 -6.03
CA CYS A 105 0.64 -4.77 -5.16
C CYS A 105 0.27 -3.53 -6.00
N GLN A 106 1.03 -3.29 -7.08
CA GLN A 106 0.86 -2.15 -7.98
C GLN A 106 -0.49 -2.19 -8.72
N ASP A 107 -1.01 -3.38 -9.06
CA ASP A 107 -2.29 -3.51 -9.77
C ASP A 107 -3.48 -2.93 -8.96
N CYS A 108 -3.38 -2.95 -7.64
CA CYS A 108 -4.42 -2.42 -6.75
C CYS A 108 -4.05 -1.04 -6.18
N HIS A 109 -2.79 -0.86 -5.74
CA HIS A 109 -2.35 0.34 -5.03
C HIS A 109 -1.73 1.41 -5.94
N MET A 110 -1.51 1.11 -7.22
CA MET A 110 -1.06 2.05 -8.24
C MET A 110 -1.91 1.89 -9.51
N PRO A 111 -3.22 2.19 -9.46
CA PRO A 111 -4.12 1.95 -10.57
C PRO A 111 -3.70 2.69 -11.83
N SER A 112 -3.98 2.09 -12.97
CA SER A 112 -3.64 2.68 -14.27
C SER A 112 -4.38 4.00 -14.51
N LEU A 113 -3.65 5.00 -14.97
CA LEU A 113 -4.16 6.28 -15.45
C LEU A 113 -4.22 6.34 -16.99
N GLY A 114 -4.05 5.19 -17.65
CA GLY A 114 -3.96 5.08 -19.08
C GLY A 114 -2.59 5.51 -19.63
N GLU A 115 -2.50 5.64 -20.94
CA GLU A 115 -1.27 6.05 -21.61
C GLU A 115 -1.14 7.57 -21.69
N LYS A 116 -0.05 8.10 -21.17
CA LYS A 116 0.27 9.53 -21.20
C LYS A 116 1.74 9.76 -21.55
N ARG A 117 2.07 10.95 -22.03
CA ARG A 117 3.46 11.36 -22.19
C ARG A 117 4.10 11.57 -20.82
N ILE A 118 5.38 11.22 -20.69
CA ILE A 118 6.13 11.35 -19.43
C ILE A 118 6.32 12.83 -19.09
N VAL A 119 6.74 13.63 -20.09
CA VAL A 119 6.82 15.08 -19.98
C VAL A 119 5.54 15.69 -20.52
N GLN A 120 4.90 16.54 -19.72
CA GLN A 120 3.61 17.17 -20.07
C GLN A 120 3.73 18.70 -20.21
N LYS A 121 4.90 19.18 -20.61
CA LYS A 121 5.13 20.62 -20.85
C LYS A 121 5.57 20.87 -22.28
N PHE A 122 4.88 21.81 -22.94
CA PHE A 122 5.27 22.33 -24.24
C PHE A 122 6.69 22.95 -24.20
N PRO A 123 7.55 22.72 -25.19
CA PRO A 123 7.39 21.85 -26.38
C PRO A 123 7.90 20.41 -26.14
N PHE A 124 8.46 20.11 -24.98
CA PHE A 124 9.17 18.85 -24.72
C PHE A 124 8.29 17.61 -24.76
N GLU A 125 6.98 17.76 -24.52
CA GLU A 125 6.02 16.67 -24.58
C GLU A 125 6.01 15.95 -25.93
N TYR A 126 6.31 16.64 -27.02
CA TYR A 126 6.29 16.08 -28.38
C TYR A 126 7.45 15.10 -28.63
N PHE A 127 8.51 15.17 -27.89
CA PHE A 127 9.66 14.29 -28.01
C PHE A 127 9.51 12.98 -27.23
N HIS A 128 8.43 12.84 -26.45
CA HIS A 128 8.20 11.66 -25.62
C HIS A 128 7.02 10.83 -26.14
N THR A 129 7.24 9.53 -26.28
CA THR A 129 6.17 8.58 -26.58
C THR A 129 5.23 8.44 -25.37
N LYS A 130 3.96 8.13 -25.64
CA LYS A 130 3.03 7.75 -24.59
C LYS A 130 3.49 6.44 -23.94
N LYS A 131 3.34 6.34 -22.64
CA LYS A 131 3.63 5.16 -21.84
C LYS A 131 2.51 4.95 -20.82
N PRO A 132 2.25 3.72 -20.39
CA PRO A 132 1.36 3.46 -19.28
C PRO A 132 1.78 4.28 -18.04
N ARG A 133 0.83 4.96 -17.44
CA ARG A 133 1.03 5.75 -16.23
C ARG A 133 0.19 5.15 -15.11
N HIS A 134 0.74 5.22 -13.93
CA HIS A 134 0.10 4.71 -12.72
C HIS A 134 -0.07 5.82 -11.69
N ASP A 135 -1.11 5.70 -10.87
CA ASP A 135 -1.32 6.60 -9.75
C ASP A 135 -0.28 6.30 -8.65
N HIS A 136 0.45 7.32 -8.25
CA HIS A 136 1.46 7.25 -7.18
C HIS A 136 0.94 7.83 -5.86
N SER A 137 -0.35 8.11 -5.76
CA SER A 137 -0.97 8.50 -4.49
C SER A 137 -1.16 7.33 -3.53
N PHE A 138 -0.94 6.10 -4.02
CA PHE A 138 -1.13 4.85 -3.29
C PHE A 138 -2.50 4.79 -2.62
N PRO A 139 -3.60 4.90 -3.38
CA PRO A 139 -4.93 4.88 -2.79
C PRO A 139 -5.12 3.59 -2.00
N THR A 140 -5.65 3.72 -0.79
CA THR A 140 -6.20 2.57 -0.09
C THR A 140 -7.40 2.10 -0.88
N GLY A 141 -7.27 0.93 -1.51
CA GLY A 141 -8.33 0.36 -2.33
C GLY A 141 -9.61 0.22 -1.52
N LYS A 142 -10.74 0.59 -2.12
CA LYS A 142 -12.05 0.23 -1.55
C LYS A 142 -12.30 -1.23 -1.91
N ALA A 143 -12.71 -2.02 -0.93
CA ALA A 143 -13.20 -3.37 -1.19
C ALA A 143 -14.35 -3.30 -2.21
N LYS A 144 -14.32 -4.19 -3.18
CA LYS A 144 -15.41 -4.33 -4.16
C LYS A 144 -16.48 -5.25 -3.60
N PRO A 145 -17.73 -5.16 -4.07
CA PRO A 145 -18.74 -6.16 -3.76
C PRO A 145 -18.20 -7.56 -4.09
N GLY A 146 -18.26 -8.46 -3.11
CA GLY A 146 -17.73 -9.82 -3.23
C GLY A 146 -16.31 -10.04 -2.70
N ASP A 147 -15.51 -9.00 -2.44
CA ASP A 147 -14.19 -9.15 -1.81
C ASP A 147 -14.30 -9.63 -0.36
N ILE A 148 -15.37 -9.24 0.32
CA ILE A 148 -15.73 -9.68 1.67
C ILE A 148 -17.08 -10.36 1.61
N ILE A 149 -17.13 -11.61 2.02
CA ILE A 149 -18.37 -12.39 2.13
C ILE A 149 -18.87 -12.28 3.57
N VAL A 150 -20.15 -11.98 3.71
CA VAL A 150 -20.84 -11.92 5.01
C VAL A 150 -21.99 -12.93 4.97
N GLU A 151 -21.88 -13.95 5.80
CA GLU A 151 -22.90 -15.00 5.96
C GLU A 151 -23.57 -14.88 7.31
N LEU A 152 -24.88 -14.96 7.32
CA LEU A 152 -25.70 -14.92 8.52
C LEU A 152 -26.32 -16.29 8.77
N GLU A 153 -25.87 -16.95 9.83
CA GLU A 153 -26.42 -18.23 10.29
C GLU A 153 -27.40 -17.99 11.46
N ARG A 154 -28.63 -18.48 11.32
CA ARG A 154 -29.65 -18.45 12.36
C ARG A 154 -29.82 -19.83 12.96
N SER A 155 -29.57 -19.95 14.26
CA SER A 155 -29.87 -21.13 15.07
C SER A 155 -30.52 -20.66 16.38
N SER A 156 -30.15 -21.22 17.51
CA SER A 156 -30.48 -20.69 18.84
C SER A 156 -29.83 -19.32 19.12
N SER A 157 -28.85 -18.95 18.32
CA SER A 157 -28.19 -17.65 18.34
C SER A 157 -27.95 -17.14 16.91
N LEU A 158 -27.73 -15.84 16.77
CA LEU A 158 -27.34 -15.20 15.51
C LEU A 158 -25.83 -15.25 15.39
N ARG A 159 -25.29 -15.93 14.35
CA ARG A 159 -23.88 -15.99 14.06
C ARG A 159 -23.59 -15.25 12.76
N LEU A 160 -22.70 -14.26 12.81
CA LEU A 160 -22.19 -13.57 11.64
C LEU A 160 -20.82 -14.13 11.30
N LYS A 161 -20.66 -14.63 10.08
CA LYS A 161 -19.37 -15.07 9.55
C LYS A 161 -18.92 -14.06 8.49
N VAL A 162 -17.74 -13.49 8.68
CA VAL A 162 -17.12 -12.52 7.76
C VAL A 162 -15.83 -13.12 7.21
N VAL A 163 -15.71 -13.18 5.89
CA VAL A 163 -14.60 -13.84 5.21
C VAL A 163 -13.99 -12.92 4.16
N ASN A 164 -12.68 -12.77 4.18
CA ASN A 164 -11.93 -12.08 3.15
C ASN A 164 -11.57 -13.06 2.03
N VAL A 165 -12.11 -12.86 0.83
CA VAL A 165 -11.87 -13.71 -0.35
C VAL A 165 -11.31 -12.94 -1.54
N GLY A 166 -11.31 -11.62 -1.52
CA GLY A 166 -10.92 -10.78 -2.65
C GLY A 166 -9.67 -9.94 -2.44
N ILE A 167 -9.29 -9.69 -1.18
CA ILE A 167 -8.14 -8.84 -0.85
C ILE A 167 -6.97 -9.74 -0.44
N PRO A 168 -5.91 -9.85 -1.26
CA PRO A 168 -4.88 -10.90 -1.11
C PRO A 168 -3.84 -10.55 -0.02
N HIS A 169 -4.28 -10.11 1.11
CA HIS A 169 -3.53 -9.93 2.36
C HIS A 169 -4.53 -9.86 3.52
N ASN A 170 -4.05 -9.87 4.75
CA ASN A 170 -4.91 -9.76 5.92
C ASN A 170 -5.62 -8.39 6.00
N LEU A 171 -6.73 -8.32 6.71
CA LEU A 171 -7.48 -7.11 6.98
C LEU A 171 -7.76 -6.97 8.50
N PRO A 172 -7.20 -5.97 9.14
CA PRO A 172 -6.19 -5.04 8.65
C PRO A 172 -4.80 -5.68 8.50
N THR A 173 -3.92 -5.09 7.69
CA THR A 173 -2.52 -5.47 7.59
C THR A 173 -1.62 -4.29 7.87
N ALA A 174 -0.42 -4.54 8.40
CA ALA A 174 0.61 -3.54 8.63
C ALA A 174 2.00 -4.18 8.81
N ASP A 175 3.03 -3.42 8.52
CA ASP A 175 4.41 -3.73 8.89
C ASP A 175 4.81 -3.03 10.18
N GLN A 176 4.15 -1.93 10.49
CA GLN A 176 4.29 -1.14 11.72
C GLN A 176 2.96 -0.47 12.06
N GLY A 177 2.76 -0.16 13.35
CA GLY A 177 1.52 0.46 13.82
C GLY A 177 0.43 -0.55 14.15
N ASP A 178 -0.77 -0.05 14.38
CA ASP A 178 -1.95 -0.86 14.73
C ASP A 178 -3.19 -0.39 13.97
N PRO A 179 -3.24 -0.61 12.64
CA PRO A 179 -4.46 -0.32 11.88
C PRO A 179 -5.62 -1.17 12.38
N LYS A 180 -6.81 -0.60 12.35
CA LYS A 180 -8.02 -1.23 12.85
C LYS A 180 -9.10 -1.32 11.78
N LEU A 181 -9.78 -2.45 11.74
CA LEU A 181 -10.99 -2.65 10.97
C LEU A 181 -12.17 -2.79 11.92
N TYR A 182 -13.20 -2.00 11.71
CA TYR A 182 -14.42 -2.01 12.52
C TYR A 182 -15.51 -2.76 11.78
N ILE A 183 -16.05 -3.80 12.40
CA ILE A 183 -17.26 -4.49 11.96
C ILE A 183 -18.39 -3.96 12.83
N ILE A 184 -19.30 -3.23 12.22
CA ILE A 184 -20.46 -2.61 12.88
C ILE A 184 -21.69 -3.37 12.44
N ILE A 185 -22.46 -3.88 13.40
CA ILE A 185 -23.69 -4.63 13.18
C ILE A 185 -24.81 -3.84 13.85
N ASP A 186 -25.72 -3.32 13.04
CA ASP A 186 -26.95 -2.67 13.51
C ASP A 186 -28.10 -3.65 13.34
N ALA A 187 -28.75 -4.04 14.43
CA ALA A 187 -29.90 -4.92 14.46
C ALA A 187 -31.15 -4.13 14.86
N LEU A 188 -32.21 -4.23 14.06
CA LEU A 188 -33.53 -3.73 14.40
C LEU A 188 -34.31 -4.87 15.07
N LEU A 189 -34.69 -4.68 16.31
CA LEU A 189 -35.48 -5.64 17.06
C LEU A 189 -36.96 -5.57 16.68
N PRO A 190 -37.71 -6.65 16.88
CA PRO A 190 -39.18 -6.62 16.64
C PRO A 190 -39.94 -5.58 17.48
N THR A 191 -39.35 -5.14 18.58
CA THR A 191 -39.86 -4.06 19.44
C THR A 191 -39.73 -2.67 18.81
N GLY A 192 -38.99 -2.52 17.69
CA GLY A 192 -38.65 -1.24 17.07
C GLY A 192 -37.38 -0.61 17.66
N GLU A 193 -36.78 -1.21 18.67
CA GLU A 193 -35.51 -0.77 19.23
C GLU A 193 -34.36 -1.19 18.35
N SER A 194 -33.30 -0.36 18.27
CA SER A 194 -32.06 -0.70 17.57
C SER A 194 -30.97 -1.14 18.56
N SER A 195 -30.25 -2.18 18.20
CA SER A 195 -29.08 -2.63 18.95
C SER A 195 -27.84 -2.57 18.05
N ARG A 196 -26.76 -1.98 18.55
CA ARG A 196 -25.49 -1.87 17.83
C ARG A 196 -24.42 -2.70 18.52
N VAL A 197 -23.77 -3.55 17.74
CA VAL A 197 -22.58 -4.31 18.18
C VAL A 197 -21.40 -3.88 17.31
N VAL A 198 -20.28 -3.54 17.97
CA VAL A 198 -19.02 -3.20 17.29
C VAL A 198 -17.98 -4.25 17.62
N ARG A 199 -17.32 -4.77 16.62
CA ARG A 199 -16.13 -5.62 16.75
C ARG A 199 -14.95 -4.92 16.09
N VAL A 200 -13.85 -4.85 16.81
CA VAL A 200 -12.61 -4.24 16.32
C VAL A 200 -11.62 -5.36 16.03
N LEU A 201 -11.17 -5.42 14.79
CA LEU A 201 -10.04 -6.24 14.38
C LEU A 201 -8.81 -5.36 14.30
N SER A 202 -7.68 -5.85 14.77
CA SER A 202 -6.43 -5.11 14.86
C SER A 202 -5.28 -6.02 14.47
N TYR A 203 -4.29 -5.46 13.80
CA TYR A 203 -3.10 -6.20 13.41
C TYR A 203 -2.33 -6.70 14.65
N GLN A 204 -2.15 -5.84 15.66
CA GLN A 204 -1.44 -6.21 16.90
C GLN A 204 -2.20 -7.25 17.72
N ALA A 205 -3.52 -7.23 17.74
CA ALA A 205 -4.34 -8.23 18.42
C ALA A 205 -4.36 -9.59 17.69
N LYS A 206 -3.75 -9.69 16.50
CA LYS A 206 -3.68 -10.91 15.67
C LYS A 206 -5.05 -11.51 15.35
N ASN A 207 -6.09 -10.67 15.26
CA ASN A 207 -7.45 -11.06 14.94
C ASN A 207 -7.93 -10.52 13.58
N ALA A 208 -7.00 -10.22 12.67
CA ALA A 208 -7.28 -9.79 11.32
C ALA A 208 -8.03 -10.86 10.52
N LEU A 209 -8.84 -10.42 9.54
CA LEU A 209 -9.44 -11.31 8.55
C LEU A 209 -8.36 -11.80 7.60
N VAL A 210 -8.01 -13.05 7.72
CA VAL A 210 -7.05 -13.72 6.83
C VAL A 210 -7.69 -13.95 5.48
N TYR A 211 -6.92 -13.82 4.40
CA TYR A 211 -7.38 -14.17 3.06
C TYR A 211 -7.70 -15.67 3.00
N LYS A 212 -8.84 -16.02 2.41
CA LYS A 212 -9.31 -17.38 2.26
C LYS A 212 -9.40 -17.71 0.76
N HIS A 213 -8.67 -18.76 0.38
CA HIS A 213 -8.79 -19.36 -0.96
C HIS A 213 -10.17 -19.99 -1.19
#